data_51119c46345a6f12b7203ee27a423802
#
_entry.id   51119c46345a6f12b7203ee27a423802
#
_cell.length_a   1.000
_cell.length_b   1.000
_cell.length_c   1.000
_cell.angle_alpha   90.00
_cell.angle_beta   90.00
_cell.angle_gamma   90.00
#
_symmetry.space_group_name_H-M   'P 1'
#
loop_
_entity.id
_entity.type
_entity.pdbx_description
1 polymer ?
#
loop_
_entity_poly.entity_id
_entity_poly.type
_entity_poly.pdbx_seq_one_letter_code
_entity_poly.pdbx_strand_id
1 'polypeptide(L)'
;METKEPFETLVTRHGPVVWRVCRAVLRTSADAEDAWSETFLAALRAYPDLPVTANVQAWLVTIAHRKAVDVVRARSRSAVPVASPPEPPAHRDTPHEHDSPLWAAVAALPPRQRHAVAYRYLGGLPYRQIAELLGGTPEAARRAASDGVASLRRTLTTTMPTDRAETLPATRAATATATATATATETATETAAGTLTEPDRTGEDR
;
A
#
# COMPACT_ATOMS: atom_id res chain seq x y z
N MET A 1 11.03 -25.81 -16.99
CA MET A 1 11.47 -25.57 -15.59
C MET A 1 11.31 -24.10 -15.32
N GLU A 2 10.40 -23.73 -14.47
CA GLU A 2 10.19 -22.33 -14.08
C GLU A 2 11.37 -21.95 -13.16
N THR A 3 12.22 -21.06 -13.65
CA THR A 3 13.43 -20.64 -12.92
C THR A 3 13.01 -19.63 -11.87
N LYS A 4 13.38 -19.90 -10.62
CA LYS A 4 13.14 -18.98 -9.51
C LYS A 4 13.84 -17.64 -9.79
N GLU A 5 13.15 -16.54 -9.50
CA GLU A 5 13.72 -15.19 -9.62
C GLU A 5 14.96 -15.03 -8.72
N PRO A 6 16.01 -14.29 -9.14
CA PRO A 6 17.15 -13.98 -8.27
C PRO A 6 16.69 -13.27 -6.99
N PHE A 7 17.32 -13.59 -5.86
CA PHE A 7 16.92 -13.02 -4.56
C PHE A 7 17.07 -11.49 -4.51
N GLU A 8 18.06 -10.94 -5.19
CA GLU A 8 18.30 -9.50 -5.30
C GLU A 8 17.12 -8.77 -5.96
N THR A 9 16.54 -9.38 -6.98
CA THR A 9 15.35 -8.83 -7.64
C THR A 9 14.14 -8.83 -6.71
N LEU A 10 14.03 -9.91 -5.89
CA LEU A 10 13.00 -10.00 -4.86
C LEU A 10 13.17 -8.89 -3.82
N VAL A 11 14.39 -8.63 -3.34
CA VAL A 11 14.69 -7.54 -2.40
C VAL A 11 14.33 -6.18 -3.01
N THR A 12 14.71 -5.94 -4.25
CA THR A 12 14.41 -4.68 -4.95
C THR A 12 12.89 -4.46 -5.09
N ARG A 13 12.16 -5.52 -5.45
CA ARG A 13 10.71 -5.46 -5.69
C ARG A 13 9.90 -5.30 -4.40
N HIS A 14 10.22 -6.06 -3.37
CA HIS A 14 9.42 -6.15 -2.15
C HIS A 14 10.01 -5.37 -0.96
N GLY A 15 11.26 -4.94 -1.04
CA GLY A 15 11.94 -4.18 0.01
C GLY A 15 11.17 -2.95 0.49
N PRO A 16 10.64 -2.10 -0.42
CA PRO A 16 9.87 -0.93 -0.03
C PRO A 16 8.56 -1.26 0.69
N VAL A 17 7.92 -2.39 0.35
CA VAL A 17 6.68 -2.84 1.02
C VAL A 17 7.00 -3.34 2.43
N VAL A 18 8.01 -4.20 2.56
CA VAL A 18 8.46 -4.73 3.86
C VAL A 18 8.90 -3.61 4.78
N TRP A 19 9.65 -2.63 4.26
CA TRP A 19 10.06 -1.44 5.01
C TRP A 19 8.86 -0.69 5.59
N ARG A 20 7.89 -0.34 4.75
CA ARG A 20 6.67 0.35 5.20
C ARG A 20 5.90 -0.43 6.24
N VAL A 21 5.85 -1.75 6.12
CA VAL A 21 5.21 -2.62 7.13
C VAL A 21 5.98 -2.56 8.45
N CYS A 22 7.30 -2.75 8.43
CA CYS A 22 8.14 -2.65 9.64
C CYS A 22 7.99 -1.27 10.30
N ARG A 23 8.04 -0.20 9.52
CA ARG A 23 7.89 1.17 9.99
C ARG A 23 6.51 1.45 10.60
N ALA A 24 5.44 0.89 10.02
CA ALA A 24 4.10 1.02 10.56
C ALA A 24 3.90 0.25 11.87
N VAL A 25 4.54 -0.91 12.00
CA VAL A 25 4.39 -1.79 13.17
C VAL A 25 5.26 -1.34 14.33
N LEU A 26 6.50 -0.93 14.04
CA LEU A 26 7.49 -0.51 15.03
C LEU A 26 7.48 1.01 15.22
N ARG A 27 7.84 1.46 16.42
CA ARG A 27 7.69 2.87 16.80
C ARG A 27 8.90 3.72 16.43
N THR A 28 10.05 3.10 16.23
CA THR A 28 11.31 3.79 15.93
C THR A 28 11.85 3.34 14.58
N SER A 29 12.56 4.23 13.89
CA SER A 29 13.21 3.95 12.63
C SER A 29 14.26 2.84 12.79
N ALA A 30 15.08 2.94 13.83
CA ALA A 30 16.12 1.95 14.12
C ALA A 30 15.55 0.53 14.26
N ASP A 31 14.46 0.35 15.01
CA ASP A 31 13.81 -0.95 15.12
C ASP A 31 13.25 -1.45 13.78
N ALA A 32 12.73 -0.52 12.96
CA ALA A 32 12.22 -0.88 11.65
C ALA A 32 13.34 -1.32 10.71
N GLU A 33 14.51 -0.67 10.77
CA GLU A 33 15.72 -1.05 10.01
C GLU A 33 16.24 -2.42 10.44
N ASP A 34 16.34 -2.66 11.73
CA ASP A 34 16.76 -3.94 12.29
C ASP A 34 15.80 -5.06 11.83
N ALA A 35 14.49 -4.84 12.01
CA ALA A 35 13.47 -5.81 11.61
C ALA A 35 13.47 -6.05 10.10
N TRP A 36 13.69 -5.03 9.29
CA TRP A 36 13.80 -5.13 7.83
C TRP A 36 15.02 -5.96 7.43
N SER A 37 16.20 -5.65 7.96
CA SER A 37 17.45 -6.36 7.69
C SER A 37 17.34 -7.83 8.11
N GLU A 38 16.85 -8.10 9.31
CA GLU A 38 16.64 -9.44 9.83
C GLU A 38 15.60 -10.23 9.03
N THR A 39 14.60 -9.54 8.46
CA THR A 39 13.60 -10.15 7.57
C THR A 39 14.27 -10.69 6.32
N PHE A 40 15.10 -9.89 5.65
CA PHE A 40 15.75 -10.33 4.42
C PHE A 40 16.86 -11.34 4.65
N LEU A 41 17.58 -11.27 5.78
CA LEU A 41 18.52 -12.32 6.18
C LEU A 41 17.82 -13.67 6.43
N ALA A 42 16.67 -13.67 7.08
CA ALA A 42 15.89 -14.88 7.29
C ALA A 42 15.27 -15.37 5.98
N ALA A 43 14.78 -14.46 5.15
CA ALA A 43 14.23 -14.77 3.84
C ALA A 43 15.29 -15.40 2.92
N LEU A 44 16.50 -14.86 2.86
CA LEU A 44 17.58 -15.40 2.04
C LEU A 44 17.86 -16.87 2.36
N ARG A 45 17.89 -17.23 3.64
CA ARG A 45 18.11 -18.61 4.10
C ARG A 45 16.98 -19.56 3.73
N ALA A 46 15.73 -19.07 3.75
CA ALA A 46 14.55 -19.89 3.49
C ALA A 46 14.06 -19.83 2.03
N TYR A 47 14.63 -18.93 1.22
CA TYR A 47 14.23 -18.74 -0.17
C TYR A 47 14.41 -19.98 -1.06
N PRO A 48 15.50 -20.79 -0.92
CA PRO A 48 15.65 -22.02 -1.71
C PRO A 48 14.47 -22.98 -1.59
N ASP A 49 13.86 -23.07 -0.41
CA ASP A 49 12.77 -23.98 -0.11
C ASP A 49 11.37 -23.40 -0.39
N LEU A 50 11.29 -22.11 -0.75
CA LEU A 50 10.00 -21.46 -1.03
C LEU A 50 9.42 -21.99 -2.35
N PRO A 51 8.17 -22.50 -2.38
CA PRO A 51 7.52 -22.91 -3.62
C PRO A 51 7.45 -21.76 -4.64
N VAL A 52 7.62 -22.08 -5.93
CA VAL A 52 7.55 -21.06 -7.02
C VAL A 52 6.17 -20.39 -7.08
N THR A 53 5.13 -21.12 -6.70
CA THR A 53 3.74 -20.63 -6.66
C THR A 53 3.41 -19.83 -5.40
N ALA A 54 4.36 -19.66 -4.48
CA ALA A 54 4.11 -18.97 -3.21
C ALA A 54 3.89 -17.46 -3.44
N ASN A 55 3.00 -16.88 -2.64
CA ASN A 55 2.87 -15.43 -2.57
C ASN A 55 4.07 -14.85 -1.78
N VAL A 56 5.11 -14.46 -2.50
CA VAL A 56 6.37 -13.95 -1.95
C VAL A 56 6.14 -12.76 -1.02
N GLN A 57 5.26 -11.82 -1.39
CA GLN A 57 4.99 -10.65 -0.57
C GLN A 57 4.37 -11.03 0.77
N ALA A 58 3.35 -11.89 0.76
CA ALA A 58 2.71 -12.36 1.98
C ALA A 58 3.68 -13.14 2.89
N TRP A 59 4.54 -13.96 2.28
CA TRP A 59 5.59 -14.69 2.98
C TRP A 59 6.59 -13.75 3.65
N LEU A 60 7.10 -12.73 2.94
CA LEU A 60 8.01 -11.73 3.50
C LEU A 60 7.37 -10.93 4.64
N VAL A 61 6.11 -10.50 4.47
CA VAL A 61 5.38 -9.79 5.53
C VAL A 61 5.18 -10.67 6.78
N THR A 62 5.00 -11.98 6.57
CA THR A 62 4.92 -12.94 7.68
C THR A 62 6.25 -13.03 8.45
N ILE A 63 7.38 -13.05 7.75
CA ILE A 63 8.71 -13.02 8.39
C ILE A 63 8.90 -11.68 9.11
N ALA A 64 8.58 -10.56 8.46
CA ALA A 64 8.69 -9.22 9.04
C ALA A 64 7.87 -9.08 10.33
N HIS A 65 6.64 -9.62 10.37
CA HIS A 65 5.85 -9.66 11.58
C HIS A 65 6.58 -10.37 12.74
N ARG A 66 7.14 -11.55 12.48
CA ARG A 66 7.87 -12.32 13.50
C ARG A 66 9.07 -11.53 14.01
N LYS A 67 9.85 -10.94 13.12
CA LYS A 67 11.02 -10.12 13.47
C LYS A 67 10.61 -8.87 14.26
N ALA A 68 9.54 -8.19 13.87
CA ALA A 68 9.02 -7.05 14.62
C ALA A 68 8.57 -7.45 16.05
N VAL A 69 7.92 -8.60 16.22
CA VAL A 69 7.54 -9.12 17.52
C VAL A 69 8.78 -9.44 18.36
N ASP A 70 9.83 -10.01 17.76
CA ASP A 70 11.08 -10.32 18.46
C ASP A 70 11.79 -9.05 18.94
N VAL A 71 11.83 -7.99 18.13
CA VAL A 71 12.37 -6.67 18.52
C VAL A 71 11.61 -6.10 19.73
N VAL A 72 10.27 -6.09 19.68
CA VAL A 72 9.44 -5.60 20.79
C VAL A 72 9.69 -6.42 22.07
N ARG A 73 9.77 -7.75 21.96
CA ARG A 73 10.05 -8.64 23.10
C ARG A 73 11.46 -8.43 23.67
N ALA A 74 12.46 -8.23 22.83
CA ALA A 74 13.83 -7.96 23.24
C ALA A 74 13.88 -6.65 24.04
N ARG A 75 13.26 -5.58 23.57
CA ARG A 75 13.16 -4.31 24.30
C ARG A 75 12.46 -4.44 25.64
N SER A 76 11.35 -5.17 25.69
CA SER A 76 10.62 -5.38 26.95
C SER A 76 11.45 -6.13 28.00
N ARG A 77 12.38 -6.99 27.57
CA ARG A 77 13.31 -7.70 28.48
C ARG A 77 14.51 -6.83 28.87
N SER A 78 14.95 -5.95 27.98
CA SER A 78 16.10 -5.06 28.21
C SER A 78 15.74 -3.75 28.91
N ALA A 79 14.46 -3.53 29.22
CA ALA A 79 13.97 -2.36 29.95
C ALA A 79 14.39 -2.46 31.45
N VAL A 80 15.67 -2.26 31.71
CA VAL A 80 16.16 -1.88 33.03
C VAL A 80 15.72 -0.42 33.25
N PRO A 81 15.14 -0.03 34.40
CA PRO A 81 14.81 1.35 34.69
C PRO A 81 16.08 2.19 34.68
N VAL A 82 16.39 2.86 33.62
CA VAL A 82 17.45 3.89 33.58
C VAL A 82 16.74 5.22 33.81
N ALA A 83 17.21 5.95 34.83
CA ALA A 83 16.59 7.20 35.27
C ALA A 83 16.60 8.34 34.21
N SER A 84 17.30 8.16 33.12
CA SER A 84 17.26 9.05 31.97
C SER A 84 17.64 8.22 30.73
N PRO A 85 16.71 7.97 29.76
CA PRO A 85 17.09 7.37 28.50
C PRO A 85 18.04 8.32 27.77
N PRO A 86 19.18 7.85 27.21
CA PRO A 86 19.93 8.66 26.27
C PRO A 86 19.03 9.05 25.10
N GLU A 87 19.09 10.31 24.67
CA GLU A 87 18.44 10.75 23.44
C GLU A 87 18.85 9.80 22.31
N PRO A 88 17.89 9.21 21.58
CA PRO A 88 18.22 8.37 20.46
C PRO A 88 19.06 9.19 19.46
N PRO A 89 20.17 8.63 18.94
CA PRO A 89 20.96 9.34 17.94
C PRO A 89 20.03 9.76 16.81
N ALA A 90 20.13 11.03 16.42
CA ALA A 90 19.40 11.56 15.27
C ALA A 90 19.84 10.76 14.03
N HIS A 91 19.07 9.75 13.68
CA HIS A 91 19.29 9.02 12.45
C HIS A 91 19.07 10.01 11.30
N ARG A 92 19.99 9.98 10.34
CA ARG A 92 19.87 10.69 9.07
C ARG A 92 18.75 10.03 8.26
N ASP A 93 17.54 10.26 8.74
CA ASP A 93 16.34 9.92 8.00
C ASP A 93 16.29 10.89 6.80
N THR A 94 16.05 10.36 5.62
CA THR A 94 15.70 11.22 4.47
C THR A 94 14.54 12.11 4.89
N PRO A 95 14.69 13.46 4.88
CA PRO A 95 13.81 14.40 5.59
C PRO A 95 12.34 14.39 5.16
N HIS A 96 11.96 13.64 4.11
CA HIS A 96 10.65 13.75 3.48
C HIS A 96 9.64 12.62 3.77
N GLU A 97 10.05 11.51 4.38
CA GLU A 97 9.09 10.42 4.71
C GLU A 97 8.72 10.34 6.20
N HIS A 98 9.52 10.91 7.09
CA HIS A 98 9.40 10.67 8.53
C HIS A 98 8.53 11.68 9.27
N ASP A 99 8.38 12.90 8.75
CA ASP A 99 7.56 13.97 9.32
C ASP A 99 6.13 14.03 8.77
N SER A 100 5.73 13.04 8.00
CA SER A 100 4.37 13.02 7.46
C SER A 100 3.35 12.84 8.59
N PRO A 101 2.32 13.72 8.66
CA PRO A 101 1.20 13.59 9.60
C PRO A 101 0.56 12.20 9.58
N LEU A 102 0.65 11.51 8.43
CA LEU A 102 0.16 10.15 8.27
C LEU A 102 0.91 9.15 9.17
N TRP A 103 2.25 9.20 9.20
CA TRP A 103 3.04 8.27 10.02
C TRP A 103 2.83 8.52 11.51
N ALA A 104 2.70 9.78 11.92
CA ALA A 104 2.35 10.13 13.29
C ALA A 104 0.95 9.58 13.66
N ALA A 105 -0.03 9.74 12.77
CA ALA A 105 -1.37 9.19 12.98
C ALA A 105 -1.37 7.65 13.03
N VAL A 106 -0.60 6.97 12.19
CA VAL A 106 -0.44 5.51 12.22
C VAL A 106 0.18 5.06 13.54
N ALA A 107 1.23 5.75 14.02
CA ALA A 107 1.89 5.44 15.29
C ALA A 107 0.97 5.62 16.50
N ALA A 108 0.00 6.54 16.42
CA ALA A 108 -0.98 6.80 17.46
C ALA A 108 -2.11 5.75 17.52
N LEU A 109 -2.27 4.91 16.51
CA LEU A 109 -3.30 3.85 16.54
C LEU A 109 -3.01 2.82 17.66
N PRO A 110 -4.08 2.26 18.26
CA PRO A 110 -3.95 1.08 19.11
C PRO A 110 -3.21 -0.05 18.37
N PRO A 111 -2.34 -0.84 19.05
CA PRO A 111 -1.46 -1.80 18.39
C PRO A 111 -2.17 -2.75 17.44
N ARG A 112 -3.32 -3.30 17.84
CA ARG A 112 -4.09 -4.24 17.02
C ARG A 112 -4.66 -3.60 15.74
N GLN A 113 -5.13 -2.35 15.82
CA GLN A 113 -5.62 -1.59 14.67
C GLN A 113 -4.46 -1.25 13.74
N ARG A 114 -3.34 -0.77 14.29
CA ARG A 114 -2.13 -0.42 13.55
C ARG A 114 -1.58 -1.61 12.75
N HIS A 115 -1.45 -2.77 13.37
CA HIS A 115 -0.99 -3.99 12.71
C HIS A 115 -1.98 -4.44 11.62
N ALA A 116 -3.27 -4.44 11.91
CA ALA A 116 -4.28 -4.84 10.92
C ALA A 116 -4.30 -3.92 9.70
N VAL A 117 -4.15 -2.60 9.91
CA VAL A 117 -4.02 -1.61 8.82
C VAL A 117 -2.73 -1.85 8.03
N ALA A 118 -1.59 -1.99 8.70
CA ALA A 118 -0.31 -2.21 8.05
C ALA A 118 -0.32 -3.48 7.19
N TYR A 119 -0.76 -4.60 7.72
CA TYR A 119 -0.76 -5.87 7.00
C TYR A 119 -1.78 -5.89 5.85
N ARG A 120 -2.94 -5.26 6.03
CA ARG A 120 -3.97 -5.21 4.98
C ARG A 120 -3.61 -4.28 3.84
N TYR A 121 -3.22 -3.04 4.16
CA TYR A 121 -3.10 -1.97 3.16
C TYR A 121 -1.67 -1.75 2.65
N LEU A 122 -0.66 -2.02 3.46
CA LEU A 122 0.74 -1.98 3.02
C LEU A 122 1.23 -3.36 2.61
N GLY A 123 0.94 -4.38 3.41
CA GLY A 123 1.39 -5.75 3.16
C GLY A 123 0.54 -6.53 2.16
N GLY A 124 -0.70 -6.11 1.88
CA GLY A 124 -1.60 -6.78 0.94
C GLY A 124 -2.17 -8.12 1.44
N LEU A 125 -2.07 -8.43 2.74
CA LEU A 125 -2.51 -9.71 3.28
C LEU A 125 -4.05 -9.84 3.32
N PRO A 126 -4.60 -11.02 3.04
CA PRO A 126 -6.01 -11.31 3.31
C PRO A 126 -6.28 -11.38 4.82
N TYR A 127 -7.50 -11.04 5.24
CA TYR A 127 -7.87 -11.02 6.66
C TYR A 127 -7.68 -12.35 7.39
N ARG A 128 -7.77 -13.47 6.69
CA ARG A 128 -7.48 -14.79 7.25
C ARG A 128 -6.04 -14.87 7.73
N GLN A 129 -5.08 -14.50 6.90
CA GLN A 129 -3.66 -14.50 7.28
C GLN A 129 -3.37 -13.47 8.38
N ILE A 130 -4.00 -12.29 8.33
CA ILE A 130 -3.88 -11.30 9.40
C ILE A 130 -4.38 -11.85 10.73
N ALA A 131 -5.48 -12.59 10.73
CA ALA A 131 -6.02 -13.25 11.92
C ALA A 131 -5.06 -14.32 12.48
N GLU A 132 -4.41 -15.08 11.61
CA GLU A 132 -3.39 -16.07 11.98
C GLU A 132 -2.17 -15.38 12.65
N LEU A 133 -1.72 -14.24 12.11
CA LEU A 133 -0.59 -13.48 12.66
C LEU A 133 -0.90 -12.79 13.99
N LEU A 134 -2.09 -12.17 14.11
CA LEU A 134 -2.46 -11.38 15.29
C LEU A 134 -3.19 -12.18 16.38
N GLY A 135 -3.50 -13.42 16.08
CA GLY A 135 -4.40 -14.25 16.90
C GLY A 135 -5.84 -13.74 16.85
N GLY A 136 -6.79 -14.61 16.55
CA GLY A 136 -8.22 -14.29 16.52
C GLY A 136 -8.91 -14.73 15.24
N THR A 137 -10.00 -14.02 14.87
CA THR A 137 -10.81 -14.36 13.70
C THR A 137 -10.62 -13.37 12.55
N PRO A 138 -10.89 -13.77 11.30
CA PRO A 138 -10.85 -12.87 10.15
C PRO A 138 -11.77 -11.65 10.30
N GLU A 139 -12.94 -11.83 10.96
CA GLU A 139 -13.89 -10.76 11.25
C GLU A 139 -13.32 -9.74 12.23
N ALA A 140 -12.61 -10.22 13.28
CA ALA A 140 -11.93 -9.35 14.24
C ALA A 140 -10.79 -8.58 13.57
N ALA A 141 -10.03 -9.21 12.67
CA ALA A 141 -8.99 -8.56 11.89
C ALA A 141 -9.57 -7.49 10.94
N ARG A 142 -10.68 -7.80 10.27
CA ARG A 142 -11.41 -6.83 9.41
C ARG A 142 -11.91 -5.65 10.22
N ARG A 143 -12.55 -5.89 11.37
CA ARG A 143 -13.03 -4.82 12.25
C ARG A 143 -11.88 -3.94 12.71
N ALA A 144 -10.78 -4.51 13.19
CA ALA A 144 -9.62 -3.76 13.63
C ALA A 144 -9.03 -2.88 12.50
N ALA A 145 -8.96 -3.39 11.27
CA ALA A 145 -8.50 -2.61 10.12
C ALA A 145 -9.48 -1.47 9.78
N SER A 146 -10.79 -1.73 9.79
CA SER A 146 -11.84 -0.73 9.54
C SER A 146 -11.81 0.40 10.59
N ASP A 147 -11.72 0.04 11.86
CA ASP A 147 -11.63 0.98 12.98
C ASP A 147 -10.36 1.81 12.91
N GLY A 148 -9.24 1.17 12.53
CA GLY A 148 -7.97 1.86 12.31
C GLY A 148 -8.06 2.90 11.20
N VAL A 149 -8.64 2.55 10.04
CA VAL A 149 -8.85 3.50 8.93
C VAL A 149 -9.78 4.63 9.33
N ALA A 150 -10.88 4.34 10.06
CA ALA A 150 -11.78 5.37 10.56
C ALA A 150 -11.07 6.35 11.51
N SER A 151 -10.21 5.84 12.38
CA SER A 151 -9.38 6.67 13.28
C SER A 151 -8.40 7.54 12.51
N LEU A 152 -7.69 6.97 11.52
CA LEU A 152 -6.76 7.74 10.66
C LEU A 152 -7.48 8.87 9.94
N ARG A 153 -8.65 8.61 9.36
CA ARG A 153 -9.44 9.65 8.67
C ARG A 153 -9.79 10.79 9.62
N ARG A 154 -10.28 10.50 10.82
CA ARG A 154 -10.60 11.55 11.82
C ARG A 154 -9.36 12.39 12.18
N THR A 155 -8.25 11.73 12.50
CA THR A 155 -7.00 12.43 12.88
C THR A 155 -6.50 13.30 11.74
N LEU A 156 -6.45 12.79 10.52
CA LEU A 156 -5.93 13.54 9.37
C LEU A 156 -6.85 14.68 8.97
N THR A 157 -8.17 14.52 9.05
CA THR A 157 -9.11 15.61 8.78
C THR A 157 -8.98 16.72 9.82
N THR A 158 -8.68 16.39 11.07
CA THR A 158 -8.50 17.38 12.15
C THR A 158 -7.13 18.08 12.06
N THR A 159 -6.10 17.39 11.59
CA THR A 159 -4.72 17.92 11.51
C THR A 159 -4.44 18.70 10.23
N MET A 160 -5.22 18.46 9.17
CA MET A 160 -5.17 19.26 7.94
C MET A 160 -6.34 20.25 7.96
N PRO A 161 -6.17 21.50 8.39
CA PRO A 161 -7.18 22.52 8.16
C PRO A 161 -7.38 22.61 6.65
N THR A 162 -8.63 22.77 6.25
CA THR A 162 -9.11 22.88 4.88
C THR A 162 -8.51 24.14 4.23
N ASP A 163 -7.22 24.11 3.88
CA ASP A 163 -6.58 25.14 3.06
C ASP A 163 -6.73 24.81 1.57
N ARG A 164 -7.91 24.37 1.18
CA ARG A 164 -8.24 24.10 -0.23
C ARG A 164 -9.54 24.75 -0.67
N ALA A 165 -9.99 25.75 0.08
CA ALA A 165 -11.22 26.49 -0.25
C ALA A 165 -10.99 27.97 -0.59
N GLU A 166 -9.73 28.42 -0.69
CA GLU A 166 -9.49 29.82 -1.00
C GLU A 166 -8.27 29.99 -1.92
N THR A 167 -8.38 29.60 -3.17
CA THR A 167 -7.72 30.25 -4.30
C THR A 167 -8.29 29.72 -5.62
N LEU A 168 -9.59 29.95 -5.86
CA LEU A 168 -10.07 30.17 -7.21
C LEU A 168 -10.20 31.69 -7.33
N PRO A 169 -9.36 32.37 -8.16
CA PRO A 169 -9.64 33.75 -8.49
C PRO A 169 -10.97 33.78 -9.21
N ALA A 170 -11.92 34.48 -8.64
CA ALA A 170 -13.17 34.85 -9.29
C ALA A 170 -12.81 35.63 -10.56
N THR A 171 -12.69 34.93 -11.68
CA THR A 171 -12.64 35.58 -12.99
C THR A 171 -14.02 36.16 -13.25
N ARG A 172 -14.08 37.40 -13.01
CA ARG A 172 -15.12 38.36 -13.29
C ARG A 172 -15.74 38.08 -14.65
N ALA A 173 -17.04 37.78 -14.64
CA ALA A 173 -17.86 37.82 -15.83
C ALA A 173 -17.73 39.19 -16.52
N ALA A 174 -17.10 39.22 -17.65
CA ALA A 174 -17.21 40.33 -18.60
C ALA A 174 -18.18 39.86 -19.69
N THR A 175 -19.35 40.46 -19.61
CA THR A 175 -20.38 40.51 -20.61
C THR A 175 -19.78 41.03 -21.93
N ALA A 176 -19.86 40.28 -22.99
CA ALA A 176 -19.78 40.80 -24.34
C ALA A 176 -20.80 40.09 -25.22
N THR A 177 -21.89 40.78 -25.43
CA THR A 177 -22.90 40.56 -26.45
C THR A 177 -22.30 40.85 -27.82
N ALA A 178 -22.36 39.95 -28.76
CA ALA A 178 -22.36 40.25 -30.19
C ALA A 178 -22.85 39.01 -30.94
N THR A 179 -24.12 39.03 -31.30
CA THR A 179 -24.68 39.12 -32.65
C THR A 179 -24.41 37.96 -33.60
N ALA A 180 -25.53 37.34 -33.94
CA ALA A 180 -25.78 36.34 -34.96
C ALA A 180 -25.16 36.68 -36.34
N THR A 181 -24.78 35.63 -37.08
CA THR A 181 -25.21 35.53 -38.49
C THR A 181 -25.14 34.08 -38.94
N ALA A 182 -26.25 33.63 -39.43
CA ALA A 182 -26.44 32.35 -40.06
C ALA A 182 -25.72 32.30 -41.41
N THR A 183 -25.25 31.14 -41.81
CA THR A 183 -25.34 30.71 -43.21
C THR A 183 -25.31 29.18 -43.27
N ALA A 184 -26.42 28.62 -43.68
CA ALA A 184 -26.58 27.26 -44.12
C ALA A 184 -25.90 27.10 -45.51
N THR A 185 -25.26 25.95 -45.70
CA THR A 185 -25.20 25.38 -47.04
C THR A 185 -25.10 23.86 -46.92
N GLU A 186 -26.16 23.27 -47.37
CA GLU A 186 -26.44 21.93 -47.75
C GLU A 186 -25.44 21.47 -48.83
N THR A 187 -24.96 20.24 -48.78
CA THR A 187 -24.96 19.40 -50.01
C THR A 187 -24.87 17.92 -49.58
N ALA A 188 -25.89 17.23 -49.93
CA ALA A 188 -26.00 15.79 -50.00
C ALA A 188 -25.30 15.27 -51.26
N THR A 189 -24.86 14.03 -51.23
CA THR A 189 -24.83 13.04 -52.32
C THR A 189 -24.20 11.78 -51.72
N GLU A 190 -24.89 10.74 -51.38
CA GLU A 190 -25.57 9.69 -52.15
C GLU A 190 -24.61 8.75 -52.90
N THR A 191 -24.97 7.51 -52.76
CA THR A 191 -24.78 6.36 -53.69
C THR A 191 -23.75 5.34 -53.24
N ALA A 192 -24.19 4.26 -52.72
CA ALA A 192 -24.75 3.01 -53.24
C ALA A 192 -23.71 1.87 -53.33
N ALA A 193 -24.00 0.81 -52.63
CA ALA A 193 -24.45 -0.48 -53.13
C ALA A 193 -23.36 -1.42 -53.69
N GLY A 194 -23.50 -2.65 -53.30
CA GLY A 194 -22.90 -3.82 -53.95
C GLY A 194 -22.50 -4.90 -52.94
N THR A 195 -23.40 -5.68 -52.45
CA THR A 195 -23.97 -6.93 -52.97
C THR A 195 -23.07 -8.15 -52.75
N LEU A 196 -23.55 -9.01 -51.84
CA LEU A 196 -23.66 -10.48 -51.91
C LEU A 196 -22.49 -11.29 -52.51
N THR A 197 -22.02 -12.26 -51.75
CA THR A 197 -22.18 -13.68 -52.11
C THR A 197 -21.64 -14.58 -50.98
N GLU A 198 -22.52 -15.28 -50.30
CA GLU A 198 -22.37 -16.66 -49.91
C GLU A 198 -22.86 -17.49 -51.12
N PRO A 199 -22.55 -18.76 -51.30
CA PRO A 199 -22.54 -19.84 -50.32
C PRO A 199 -21.53 -20.98 -50.59
N ASP A 200 -21.62 -21.93 -49.75
CA ASP A 200 -21.83 -23.38 -49.98
C ASP A 200 -20.69 -24.33 -49.59
N ARG A 201 -20.99 -25.12 -48.58
CA ARG A 201 -21.17 -26.56 -48.46
C ARG A 201 -20.02 -27.53 -48.76
N THR A 202 -20.02 -28.43 -47.83
CA THR A 202 -19.74 -29.89 -47.88
C THR A 202 -18.29 -30.33 -48.00
N GLY A 203 -17.94 -31.23 -47.20
CA GLY A 203 -18.10 -32.63 -47.05
C GLY A 203 -16.98 -33.22 -46.20
N GLU A 204 -17.37 -33.97 -45.23
CA GLU A 204 -17.21 -35.40 -45.05
C GLU A 204 -15.81 -36.00 -45.22
N ASP A 205 -15.49 -36.69 -44.13
CA ASP A 205 -15.00 -38.08 -44.04
C ASP A 205 -13.49 -38.33 -43.99
N ARG A 206 -13.03 -38.71 -42.88
CA ARG A 206 -12.48 -40.00 -42.41
C ARG A 206 -11.68 -39.85 -41.12
#